data_0fe4978e1e9e39335106f15fc3ea8a20
#
_entry.id   0fe4978e1e9e39335106f15fc3ea8a20
#
_cell.length_a   1.000
_cell.length_b   1.000
_cell.length_c   1.000
_cell.angle_alpha   90.00
_cell.angle_beta   90.00
_cell.angle_gamma   90.00
#
_symmetry.space_group_name_H-M   'P 1'
#
loop_
_entity.id
_entity.type
_entity.pdbx_description
1 polymer ?
#
loop_
_entity_poly.entity_id
_entity_poly.type
_entity_poly.pdbx_seq_one_letter_code
_entity_poly.pdbx_strand_id
1 'polypeptide(L)'
;MTRPVRSLREAASFVDRVGIALVFPRDGIPLPSLWEAVAGDQQVEWVIEKEDGTKDFSPEMERVWSWKDELPAQKRACAGKHLRGWATLVSLKVLPSLYALTGLHAREDGFRQTELSSLEREVAEAVLVLGPLSSPELRQAIGCEDTARVNRALDLLQRKLVLTKAGTVTQGQGWPAGTYDVLARRYKLGRLPDEEVARLDIARIINAPDAPTLARTTGWNKREAARIFGALA
;
A
#
# COMPACT_ATOMS: atom_id res chain seq x y z
N MET A 1 3.56 1.04 -26.99
CA MET A 1 3.90 2.27 -26.22
C MET A 1 2.71 2.69 -25.36
N THR A 2 2.83 2.60 -24.07
CA THR A 2 1.74 2.99 -23.14
C THR A 2 1.87 4.49 -22.91
N ARG A 3 0.79 5.25 -23.15
CA ARG A 3 0.79 6.71 -22.93
C ARG A 3 1.08 7.00 -21.45
N PRO A 4 2.06 7.88 -21.13
CA PRO A 4 2.35 8.28 -19.76
C PRO A 4 1.15 8.87 -19.04
N VAL A 5 0.98 8.53 -17.78
CA VAL A 5 -0.04 9.07 -16.89
C VAL A 5 0.34 10.50 -16.49
N ARG A 6 -0.57 11.46 -16.69
CA ARG A 6 -0.29 12.90 -16.52
C ARG A 6 -1.21 13.60 -15.52
N SER A 7 -2.18 12.90 -14.96
CA SER A 7 -3.11 13.45 -13.97
C SER A 7 -3.44 12.46 -12.87
N LEU A 8 -3.83 12.95 -11.70
CA LEU A 8 -4.27 12.11 -10.57
C LEU A 8 -5.44 11.19 -10.95
N ARG A 9 -6.34 11.67 -11.84
CA ARG A 9 -7.45 10.86 -12.36
C ARG A 9 -6.94 9.70 -13.20
N GLU A 10 -5.96 9.95 -14.07
CA GLU A 10 -5.34 8.88 -14.87
C GLU A 10 -4.56 7.91 -13.98
N ALA A 11 -3.89 8.40 -12.92
CA ALA A 11 -3.23 7.54 -11.93
C ALA A 11 -4.22 6.62 -11.20
N ALA A 12 -5.38 7.15 -10.79
CA ALA A 12 -6.44 6.33 -10.22
C ALA A 12 -6.95 5.27 -11.22
N SER A 13 -7.18 5.67 -12.47
CA SER A 13 -7.61 4.76 -13.54
C SER A 13 -6.55 3.70 -13.86
N PHE A 14 -5.26 4.04 -13.75
CA PHE A 14 -4.15 3.09 -13.89
C PHE A 14 -4.22 2.04 -12.78
N VAL A 15 -4.30 2.47 -11.49
CA VAL A 15 -4.41 1.54 -10.35
C VAL A 15 -5.65 0.65 -10.49
N ASP A 16 -6.79 1.20 -10.92
CA ASP A 16 -8.03 0.44 -11.13
C ASP A 16 -7.92 -0.62 -12.24
N ARG A 17 -7.12 -0.35 -13.27
CA ARG A 17 -6.89 -1.27 -14.37
C ARG A 17 -5.94 -2.40 -14.01
N VAL A 18 -4.83 -2.08 -13.30
CA VAL A 18 -3.82 -3.07 -12.94
C VAL A 18 -4.14 -3.82 -11.65
N GLY A 19 -5.08 -3.31 -10.85
CA GLY A 19 -5.53 -3.89 -9.60
C GLY A 19 -4.59 -3.64 -8.43
N ILE A 20 -3.31 -3.95 -8.58
CA ILE A 20 -2.24 -3.70 -7.60
C ILE A 20 -1.05 -3.09 -8.33
N ALA A 21 -0.54 -1.99 -7.81
CA ALA A 21 0.68 -1.34 -8.29
C ALA A 21 1.66 -1.09 -7.14
N LEU A 22 2.94 -1.15 -7.43
CA LEU A 22 3.97 -0.59 -6.56
C LEU A 22 4.01 0.94 -6.75
N VAL A 23 4.51 1.68 -5.76
CA VAL A 23 4.83 3.10 -5.98
C VAL A 23 6.06 3.22 -6.88
N PHE A 24 7.11 2.46 -6.58
CA PHE A 24 8.35 2.35 -7.36
C PHE A 24 8.60 0.92 -7.80
N PRO A 25 9.22 0.70 -8.97
CA PRO A 25 9.49 -0.65 -9.48
C PRO A 25 10.44 -1.42 -8.54
N ARG A 26 10.39 -2.73 -8.63
CA ARG A 26 11.29 -3.63 -7.92
C ARG A 26 11.74 -4.77 -8.82
N ASP A 27 13.04 -5.01 -8.82
CA ASP A 27 13.65 -6.06 -9.63
C ASP A 27 13.04 -7.43 -9.31
N GLY A 28 12.66 -8.14 -10.34
CA GLY A 28 12.09 -9.48 -10.26
C GLY A 28 10.70 -9.56 -9.65
N ILE A 29 9.98 -8.45 -9.51
CA ILE A 29 8.58 -8.38 -9.08
C ILE A 29 7.72 -7.96 -10.28
N PRO A 30 6.76 -8.80 -10.73
CA PRO A 30 5.99 -8.56 -11.96
C PRO A 30 4.84 -7.55 -11.79
N LEU A 31 4.84 -6.79 -10.71
CA LEU A 31 3.84 -5.76 -10.49
C LEU A 31 4.26 -4.46 -11.18
N PRO A 32 3.36 -3.83 -11.94
CA PRO A 32 3.60 -2.50 -12.49
C PRO A 32 3.74 -1.47 -11.38
N SER A 33 4.42 -0.36 -11.64
CA SER A 33 4.56 0.73 -10.68
C SER A 33 3.94 2.04 -11.16
N LEU A 34 3.59 2.89 -10.20
CA LEU A 34 3.16 4.25 -10.50
C LEU A 34 4.27 5.04 -11.18
N TRP A 35 5.53 4.82 -10.80
CA TRP A 35 6.69 5.44 -11.44
C TRP A 35 6.75 5.12 -12.93
N GLU A 36 6.70 3.83 -13.30
CA GLU A 36 6.73 3.40 -14.72
C GLU A 36 5.53 3.96 -15.50
N ALA A 37 4.37 4.02 -14.87
CA ALA A 37 3.18 4.59 -15.50
C ALA A 37 3.31 6.11 -15.77
N VAL A 38 4.04 6.84 -14.91
CA VAL A 38 4.27 8.30 -15.06
C VAL A 38 5.45 8.59 -15.98
N ALA A 39 6.57 7.88 -15.84
CA ALA A 39 7.74 8.03 -16.68
C ALA A 39 7.52 7.53 -18.11
N GLY A 40 6.67 6.51 -18.29
CA GLY A 40 6.46 5.85 -19.58
C GLY A 40 7.73 5.13 -20.06
N ASP A 41 7.94 5.12 -21.37
CA ASP A 41 9.10 4.46 -21.99
C ASP A 41 10.37 5.35 -21.96
N GLN A 42 10.34 6.49 -21.28
CA GLN A 42 11.47 7.41 -21.19
C GLN A 42 12.35 7.06 -20.01
N GLN A 43 13.68 7.14 -20.21
CA GLN A 43 14.64 7.13 -19.12
C GLN A 43 14.60 8.51 -18.43
N VAL A 44 13.76 8.64 -17.42
CA VAL A 44 13.63 9.85 -16.62
C VAL A 44 14.43 9.69 -15.35
N GLU A 45 15.30 10.66 -15.06
CA GLU A 45 16.00 10.70 -13.79
C GLU A 45 15.05 11.10 -12.66
N TRP A 46 15.28 10.57 -11.47
CA TRP A 46 14.50 10.91 -10.29
C TRP A 46 14.78 12.33 -9.80
N VAL A 47 16.04 12.74 -9.95
CA VAL A 47 16.56 14.03 -9.50
C VAL A 47 17.21 14.72 -10.69
N ILE A 48 16.90 15.99 -10.86
CA ILE A 48 17.50 16.87 -11.88
C ILE A 48 18.35 17.93 -11.20
N GLU A 49 19.42 18.36 -11.86
CA GLU A 49 20.22 19.49 -11.45
C GLU A 49 19.67 20.77 -12.10
N LYS A 50 19.41 21.80 -11.28
CA LYS A 50 18.95 23.11 -11.74
C LYS A 50 20.12 23.97 -12.23
N GLU A 51 19.83 25.05 -12.92
CA GLU A 51 20.83 25.99 -13.43
C GLU A 51 21.73 26.59 -12.33
N ASP A 52 21.22 26.69 -11.09
CA ASP A 52 21.94 27.15 -9.92
C ASP A 52 22.79 26.07 -9.22
N GLY A 53 22.86 24.85 -9.79
CA GLY A 53 23.56 23.69 -9.23
C GLY A 53 22.81 22.99 -8.09
N THR A 54 21.63 23.43 -7.71
CA THR A 54 20.78 22.72 -6.74
C THR A 54 20.12 21.49 -7.35
N LYS A 55 19.90 20.47 -6.52
CA LYS A 55 19.20 19.24 -6.95
C LYS A 55 17.74 19.28 -6.50
N ASP A 56 16.86 18.90 -7.41
CA ASP A 56 15.44 18.82 -7.14
C ASP A 56 14.81 17.58 -7.79
N PHE A 57 13.61 17.21 -7.40
CA PHE A 57 12.91 16.12 -8.05
C PHE A 57 12.58 16.49 -9.50
N SER A 58 12.62 15.48 -10.39
CA SER A 58 12.05 15.63 -11.71
C SER A 58 10.52 15.85 -11.63
N PRO A 59 9.89 16.49 -12.63
CA PRO A 59 8.44 16.66 -12.65
C PRO A 59 7.67 15.34 -12.54
N GLU A 60 8.24 14.25 -13.04
CA GLU A 60 7.72 12.89 -12.94
C GLU A 60 7.77 12.38 -11.50
N MET A 61 8.89 12.59 -10.83
CA MET A 61 9.07 12.21 -9.42
C MET A 61 8.15 13.02 -8.51
N GLU A 62 8.00 14.31 -8.74
CA GLU A 62 7.07 15.16 -7.99
C GLU A 62 5.63 14.64 -8.08
N ARG A 63 5.18 14.25 -9.31
CA ARG A 63 3.85 13.66 -9.49
C ARG A 63 3.69 12.36 -8.71
N VAL A 64 4.65 11.44 -8.83
CA VAL A 64 4.60 10.16 -8.10
C VAL A 64 4.60 10.40 -6.60
N TRP A 65 5.44 11.33 -6.13
CA TRP A 65 5.56 11.67 -4.71
C TRP A 65 4.28 12.29 -4.15
N SER A 66 3.62 13.16 -4.91
CA SER A 66 2.33 13.75 -4.54
C SER A 66 1.20 12.70 -4.62
N TRP A 67 1.08 12.01 -5.77
CA TRP A 67 -0.06 11.12 -6.02
C TRP A 67 -0.11 9.88 -5.14
N LYS A 68 1.06 9.34 -4.69
CA LYS A 68 1.09 8.23 -3.72
C LYS A 68 0.39 8.56 -2.40
N ASP A 69 0.25 9.84 -2.08
CA ASP A 69 -0.39 10.37 -0.88
C ASP A 69 -1.80 10.91 -1.17
N GLU A 70 -2.01 11.55 -2.32
CA GLU A 70 -3.32 12.07 -2.72
C GLU A 70 -4.33 10.98 -3.07
N LEU A 71 -3.90 9.90 -3.72
CA LEU A 71 -4.78 8.77 -4.06
C LEU A 71 -5.49 8.19 -2.83
N PRO A 72 -4.79 7.85 -1.73
CA PRO A 72 -5.44 7.40 -0.51
C PRO A 72 -6.19 8.52 0.22
N ALA A 73 -5.70 9.76 0.22
CA ALA A 73 -6.40 10.88 0.83
C ALA A 73 -7.80 11.08 0.23
N GLN A 74 -7.90 11.00 -1.09
CA GLN A 74 -9.16 11.09 -1.84
C GLN A 74 -9.93 9.76 -1.93
N LYS A 75 -9.50 8.70 -1.24
CA LYS A 75 -10.08 7.35 -1.29
C LYS A 75 -10.21 6.79 -2.71
N ARG A 76 -9.28 7.10 -3.61
CA ARG A 76 -9.23 6.60 -4.98
C ARG A 76 -8.44 5.30 -5.12
N ALA A 77 -7.56 5.02 -4.15
CA ALA A 77 -6.84 3.77 -4.01
C ALA A 77 -6.57 3.53 -2.52
N CYS A 78 -6.44 2.27 -2.13
CA CYS A 78 -5.90 1.90 -0.83
C CYS A 78 -4.38 1.93 -0.92
N ALA A 79 -3.72 2.62 0.01
CA ALA A 79 -2.26 2.76 0.02
C ALA A 79 -1.66 2.28 1.33
N GLY A 80 -0.50 1.65 1.25
CA GLY A 80 0.23 1.17 2.41
C GLY A 80 1.32 0.18 2.07
N LYS A 81 1.87 -0.47 3.08
CA LYS A 81 2.88 -1.52 2.94
C LYS A 81 2.25 -2.93 2.90
N HIS A 82 1.20 -3.10 2.12
CA HIS A 82 0.32 -4.28 2.17
C HIS A 82 0.96 -5.56 1.61
N LEU A 83 1.82 -5.45 0.60
CA LEU A 83 2.55 -6.59 0.04
C LEU A 83 4.02 -6.54 0.46
N ARG A 84 4.46 -7.52 1.22
CA ARG A 84 5.87 -7.71 1.61
C ARG A 84 6.52 -6.49 2.27
N GLY A 85 5.74 -5.47 2.65
CA GLY A 85 6.24 -4.22 3.21
C GLY A 85 6.67 -3.19 2.15
N TRP A 86 6.36 -3.42 0.90
CA TRP A 86 6.58 -2.44 -0.16
C TRP A 86 5.45 -1.42 -0.21
N ALA A 87 5.79 -0.18 -0.59
CA ALA A 87 4.78 0.84 -0.83
C ALA A 87 3.92 0.45 -2.03
N THR A 88 2.65 0.14 -1.76
CA THR A 88 1.67 -0.36 -2.74
C THR A 88 0.46 0.53 -2.82
N LEU A 89 -0.14 0.55 -4.00
CA LEU A 89 -1.45 1.09 -4.29
C LEU A 89 -2.35 -0.07 -4.72
N VAL A 90 -3.50 -0.21 -4.09
CA VAL A 90 -4.47 -1.28 -4.37
C VAL A 90 -5.79 -0.66 -4.82
N SER A 91 -6.30 -1.13 -5.94
CA SER A 91 -7.64 -0.76 -6.42
C SER A 91 -8.69 -1.16 -5.39
N LEU A 92 -9.69 -0.30 -5.19
CA LEU A 92 -10.79 -0.60 -4.27
C LEU A 92 -11.64 -1.81 -4.74
N LYS A 93 -11.55 -2.19 -6.02
CA LYS A 93 -12.20 -3.40 -6.56
C LYS A 93 -11.51 -4.69 -6.12
N VAL A 94 -10.19 -4.62 -5.92
CA VAL A 94 -9.33 -5.76 -5.55
C VAL A 94 -9.17 -5.85 -4.03
N LEU A 95 -9.37 -4.75 -3.34
CA LEU A 95 -9.17 -4.67 -1.89
C LEU A 95 -9.95 -5.73 -1.09
N PRO A 96 -11.22 -6.08 -1.41
CA PRO A 96 -11.92 -7.16 -0.72
C PRO A 96 -11.21 -8.52 -0.82
N SER A 97 -10.69 -8.88 -2.02
CA SER A 97 -9.93 -10.13 -2.20
C SER A 97 -8.63 -10.12 -1.41
N LEU A 98 -7.89 -9.00 -1.42
CA LEU A 98 -6.68 -8.89 -0.62
C LEU A 98 -6.97 -8.96 0.88
N TYR A 99 -8.06 -8.31 1.34
CA TYR A 99 -8.46 -8.31 2.75
C TYR A 99 -8.95 -9.68 3.22
N ALA A 100 -9.66 -10.43 2.39
CA ALA A 100 -10.12 -11.79 2.70
C ALA A 100 -8.97 -12.74 3.10
N LEU A 101 -7.77 -12.53 2.53
CA LEU A 101 -6.59 -13.34 2.84
C LEU A 101 -6.03 -13.12 4.25
N THR A 102 -6.49 -12.11 4.97
CA THR A 102 -6.04 -11.86 6.35
C THR A 102 -6.79 -12.69 7.38
N GLY A 103 -7.95 -13.25 7.03
CA GLY A 103 -8.88 -13.88 7.97
C GLY A 103 -9.55 -12.89 8.93
N LEU A 104 -9.33 -11.59 8.78
CA LEU A 104 -9.96 -10.57 9.61
C LEU A 104 -11.44 -10.39 9.24
N HIS A 105 -12.27 -10.14 10.24
CA HIS A 105 -13.62 -9.67 9.98
C HIS A 105 -13.59 -8.24 9.41
N ALA A 106 -14.44 -7.97 8.40
CA ALA A 106 -14.57 -6.66 7.76
C ALA A 106 -15.28 -5.63 8.67
N ARG A 107 -14.77 -5.47 9.89
CA ARG A 107 -15.24 -4.56 10.94
C ARG A 107 -14.08 -3.73 11.44
N GLU A 108 -14.36 -2.54 11.94
CA GLU A 108 -13.34 -1.62 12.45
C GLU A 108 -12.48 -2.23 13.56
N ASP A 109 -13.10 -3.04 14.41
CA ASP A 109 -12.46 -3.72 15.56
C ASP A 109 -12.02 -5.17 15.25
N GLY A 110 -12.14 -5.60 13.99
CA GLY A 110 -11.84 -6.99 13.57
C GLY A 110 -10.43 -7.46 13.93
N PHE A 111 -9.47 -6.54 14.02
CA PHE A 111 -8.10 -6.84 14.41
C PHE A 111 -7.94 -7.33 15.86
N ARG A 112 -8.93 -7.10 16.73
CA ARG A 112 -8.87 -7.54 18.13
C ARG A 112 -8.78 -9.06 18.29
N GLN A 113 -9.23 -9.79 17.28
CA GLN A 113 -9.20 -11.26 17.24
C GLN A 113 -7.90 -11.81 16.61
N THR A 114 -6.97 -10.93 16.22
CA THR A 114 -5.71 -11.33 15.60
C THR A 114 -4.54 -11.24 16.58
N GLU A 115 -3.50 -12.02 16.32
CA GLU A 115 -2.26 -11.94 17.08
C GLU A 115 -1.52 -10.63 16.76
N LEU A 116 -1.49 -9.75 17.73
CA LEU A 116 -0.75 -8.50 17.72
C LEU A 116 0.14 -8.42 18.95
N SER A 117 1.35 -7.91 18.78
CA SER A 117 2.17 -7.52 19.93
C SER A 117 1.50 -6.40 20.73
N SER A 118 1.92 -6.18 21.97
CA SER A 118 1.37 -5.11 22.82
C SER A 118 1.40 -3.76 22.10
N LEU A 119 2.54 -3.39 21.51
CA LEU A 119 2.68 -2.12 20.80
C LEU A 119 1.82 -2.03 19.53
N GLU A 120 1.72 -3.12 18.73
CA GLU A 120 0.81 -3.14 17.59
C GLU A 120 -0.65 -2.92 18.02
N ARG A 121 -1.04 -3.56 19.13
CA ARG A 121 -2.38 -3.41 19.69
C ARG A 121 -2.63 -1.98 20.17
N GLU A 122 -1.70 -1.40 20.93
CA GLU A 122 -1.80 -0.01 21.40
C GLU A 122 -1.93 0.98 20.23
N VAL A 123 -1.12 0.81 19.18
CA VAL A 123 -1.19 1.63 17.97
C VAL A 123 -2.53 1.45 17.26
N ALA A 124 -3.01 0.22 17.07
CA ALA A 124 -4.28 -0.05 16.39
C ALA A 124 -5.48 0.50 17.18
N GLU A 125 -5.50 0.34 18.51
CA GLU A 125 -6.56 0.91 19.38
C GLU A 125 -6.52 2.44 19.38
N ALA A 126 -5.34 3.07 19.44
CA ALA A 126 -5.24 4.52 19.36
C ALA A 126 -5.82 5.06 18.06
N VAL A 127 -5.50 4.42 16.90
CA VAL A 127 -6.09 4.81 15.62
C VAL A 127 -7.59 4.52 15.57
N LEU A 128 -8.07 3.43 16.16
CA LEU A 128 -9.51 3.12 16.21
C LEU A 128 -10.28 4.18 16.97
N VAL A 129 -9.76 4.63 18.11
CA VAL A 129 -10.47 5.55 19.01
C VAL A 129 -10.33 7.01 18.59
N LEU A 130 -9.13 7.42 18.18
CA LEU A 130 -8.77 8.84 17.99
C LEU A 130 -8.56 9.21 16.53
N GLY A 131 -8.31 8.22 15.63
CA GLY A 131 -7.82 8.48 14.30
C GLY A 131 -8.83 8.98 13.27
N PRO A 132 -8.34 9.34 12.09
CA PRO A 132 -6.98 9.06 11.59
C PRO A 132 -5.91 9.87 12.32
N LEU A 133 -4.74 9.25 12.58
CA LEU A 133 -3.62 9.86 13.29
C LEU A 133 -2.35 9.87 12.42
N SER A 134 -1.56 10.95 12.51
CA SER A 134 -0.21 10.99 11.99
C SER A 134 0.78 10.24 12.89
N SER A 135 1.97 9.89 12.35
CA SER A 135 3.00 9.22 13.16
C SER A 135 3.41 9.98 14.42
N PRO A 136 3.56 11.32 14.40
CA PRO A 136 3.80 12.10 15.63
C PRO A 136 2.65 12.04 16.64
N GLU A 137 1.40 12.23 16.18
CA GLU A 137 0.21 12.15 17.02
C GLU A 137 0.05 10.76 17.65
N LEU A 138 0.34 9.70 16.90
CA LEU A 138 0.38 8.34 17.43
C LEU A 138 1.37 8.17 18.57
N ARG A 139 2.62 8.64 18.40
CA ARG A 139 3.63 8.58 19.46
C ARG A 139 3.15 9.28 20.73
N GLN A 140 2.56 10.45 20.58
CA GLN A 140 1.99 11.19 21.70
C GLN A 140 0.84 10.42 22.35
N ALA A 141 -0.10 9.88 21.56
CA ALA A 141 -1.27 9.18 22.06
C ALA A 141 -0.94 7.91 22.85
N ILE A 142 0.12 7.18 22.46
CA ILE A 142 0.54 5.94 23.12
C ILE A 142 1.71 6.14 24.12
N GLY A 143 2.19 7.38 24.29
CA GLY A 143 3.32 7.67 25.17
C GLY A 143 4.64 7.00 24.77
N CYS A 144 4.87 6.76 23.47
CA CYS A 144 6.07 6.08 22.96
C CYS A 144 6.91 7.00 22.09
N GLU A 145 8.02 7.48 22.64
CA GLU A 145 8.96 8.39 21.95
C GLU A 145 9.86 7.67 20.91
N ASP A 146 9.98 6.34 20.99
CA ASP A 146 10.80 5.57 20.06
C ASP A 146 10.15 5.50 18.67
N THR A 147 10.56 6.42 17.81
CA THR A 147 10.09 6.53 16.43
C THR A 147 10.29 5.26 15.62
N ALA A 148 11.40 4.54 15.80
CA ALA A 148 11.70 3.33 15.05
C ALA A 148 10.76 2.18 15.43
N ARG A 149 10.46 2.03 16.73
CA ARG A 149 9.51 1.02 17.21
C ARG A 149 8.09 1.29 16.71
N VAL A 150 7.62 2.54 16.80
CA VAL A 150 6.28 2.91 16.31
C VAL A 150 6.16 2.73 14.81
N ASN A 151 7.17 3.15 14.03
CA ASN A 151 7.18 2.93 12.59
C ASN A 151 7.18 1.44 12.22
N ARG A 152 7.89 0.59 12.96
CA ARG A 152 7.85 -0.86 12.76
C ARG A 152 6.46 -1.44 13.04
N ALA A 153 5.80 -1.00 14.11
CA ALA A 153 4.44 -1.41 14.42
C ALA A 153 3.45 -0.98 13.31
N LEU A 154 3.55 0.27 12.84
CA LEU A 154 2.78 0.77 11.70
C LEU A 154 3.00 -0.06 10.42
N ASP A 155 4.24 -0.42 10.12
CA ASP A 155 4.57 -1.26 8.97
C ASP A 155 3.94 -2.66 9.07
N LEU A 156 3.99 -3.27 10.25
CA LEU A 156 3.39 -4.58 10.51
C LEU A 156 1.86 -4.52 10.42
N LEU A 157 1.23 -3.50 11.00
CA LEU A 157 -0.22 -3.32 10.95
C LEU A 157 -0.71 -3.07 9.52
N GLN A 158 0.07 -2.38 8.69
CA GLN A 158 -0.25 -2.23 7.26
C GLN A 158 -0.12 -3.56 6.51
N ARG A 159 0.91 -4.38 6.78
CA ARG A 159 1.05 -5.74 6.19
C ARG A 159 -0.10 -6.65 6.58
N LYS A 160 -0.61 -6.52 7.80
CA LYS A 160 -1.77 -7.26 8.30
C LYS A 160 -3.11 -6.67 7.81
N LEU A 161 -3.10 -5.61 7.01
CA LEU A 161 -4.28 -4.90 6.54
C LEU A 161 -5.20 -4.38 7.68
N VAL A 162 -4.64 -4.19 8.87
CA VAL A 162 -5.32 -3.55 9.99
C VAL A 162 -5.40 -2.04 9.75
N LEU A 163 -4.25 -1.44 9.39
CA LEU A 163 -4.15 -0.02 9.08
C LEU A 163 -3.83 0.22 7.60
N THR A 164 -4.22 1.38 7.13
CA THR A 164 -3.92 1.89 5.79
C THR A 164 -3.46 3.34 5.88
N LYS A 165 -2.67 3.79 4.92
CA LYS A 165 -2.34 5.20 4.78
C LYS A 165 -3.58 6.00 4.40
N ALA A 166 -3.83 7.09 5.11
CA ALA A 166 -5.00 7.95 4.89
C ALA A 166 -4.66 9.27 4.17
N GLY A 167 -3.38 9.59 4.09
CA GLY A 167 -2.85 10.82 3.50
C GLY A 167 -1.60 11.26 4.23
N THR A 168 -1.36 12.55 4.23
CA THR A 168 -0.25 13.20 4.94
C THR A 168 -0.70 14.48 5.60
N VAL A 169 0.05 14.90 6.63
CA VAL A 169 -0.12 16.19 7.29
C VAL A 169 1.24 16.89 7.38
N THR A 170 1.28 18.18 7.06
CA THR A 170 2.49 19.00 7.23
C THR A 170 2.53 19.53 8.65
N GLN A 171 3.61 19.23 9.38
CA GLN A 171 3.87 19.72 10.72
C GLN A 171 5.23 20.44 10.71
N GLY A 172 5.18 21.78 10.78
CA GLY A 172 6.40 22.60 10.76
C GLY A 172 7.12 22.60 9.41
N GLN A 173 8.48 22.70 9.44
CA GLN A 173 9.33 22.81 8.24
C GLN A 173 9.87 21.46 7.73
N GLY A 174 9.33 20.34 8.18
CA GLY A 174 9.80 18.99 7.78
C GLY A 174 9.01 18.37 6.62
N TRP A 175 9.41 17.16 6.24
CA TRP A 175 8.62 16.35 5.32
C TRP A 175 7.23 16.02 5.91
N PRO A 176 6.17 16.03 5.08
CA PRO A 176 4.84 15.68 5.55
C PRO A 176 4.80 14.30 6.22
N ALA A 177 4.21 14.23 7.40
CA ALA A 177 4.03 12.98 8.11
C ALA A 177 2.84 12.20 7.55
N GLY A 178 2.99 10.88 7.37
CA GLY A 178 1.88 10.01 6.96
C GLY A 178 0.81 9.93 8.03
N THR A 179 -0.45 10.00 7.62
CA THR A 179 -1.61 9.72 8.47
C THR A 179 -2.14 8.32 8.21
N TYR A 180 -2.62 7.66 9.26
CA TYR A 180 -3.08 6.28 9.22
C TYR A 180 -4.49 6.15 9.77
N ASP A 181 -5.27 5.26 9.17
CA ASP A 181 -6.64 4.96 9.57
C ASP A 181 -6.86 3.45 9.60
N VAL A 182 -7.87 2.98 10.35
CA VAL A 182 -8.31 1.58 10.30
C VAL A 182 -8.83 1.29 8.90
N LEU A 183 -8.28 0.27 8.24
CA LEU A 183 -8.59 -0.03 6.85
C LEU A 183 -10.08 -0.32 6.64
N ALA A 184 -10.67 -1.17 7.49
CA ALA A 184 -12.08 -1.55 7.40
C ALA A 184 -13.06 -0.40 7.73
N ARG A 185 -12.59 0.65 8.43
CA ARG A 185 -13.35 1.90 8.64
C ARG A 185 -13.28 2.80 7.42
N ARG A 186 -12.08 2.89 6.84
CA ARG A 186 -11.81 3.81 5.74
C ARG A 186 -12.46 3.40 4.44
N TYR A 187 -12.48 2.08 4.16
CA TYR A 187 -12.98 1.53 2.91
C TYR A 187 -14.14 0.56 3.13
N LYS A 188 -15.18 0.70 2.32
CA LYS A 188 -16.30 -0.26 2.30
C LYS A 188 -15.83 -1.53 1.60
N LEU A 189 -15.55 -2.57 2.37
CA LEU A 189 -15.06 -3.85 1.84
C LEU A 189 -16.17 -4.71 1.21
N GLY A 190 -17.43 -4.44 1.56
CA GLY A 190 -18.55 -5.24 1.07
C GLY A 190 -18.50 -6.70 1.56
N ARG A 191 -19.08 -7.60 0.76
CA ARG A 191 -18.95 -9.04 0.99
C ARG A 191 -17.56 -9.50 0.58
N LEU A 192 -16.84 -10.11 1.50
CA LEU A 192 -15.54 -10.70 1.21
C LEU A 192 -15.72 -12.00 0.43
N PRO A 193 -14.90 -12.28 -0.59
CA PRO A 193 -14.89 -13.57 -1.26
C PRO A 193 -14.30 -14.64 -0.33
N ASP A 194 -14.56 -15.91 -0.66
CA ASP A 194 -13.90 -17.02 0.00
C ASP A 194 -12.39 -16.98 -0.24
N GLU A 195 -11.62 -17.50 0.71
CA GLU A 195 -10.15 -17.40 0.71
C GLU A 195 -9.54 -17.97 -0.59
N GLU A 196 -10.05 -19.08 -1.09
CA GLU A 196 -9.56 -19.69 -2.33
C GLU A 196 -9.80 -18.80 -3.55
N VAL A 197 -11.01 -18.24 -3.66
CA VAL A 197 -11.35 -17.27 -4.71
C VAL A 197 -10.46 -16.05 -4.61
N ALA A 198 -10.25 -15.52 -3.40
CA ALA A 198 -9.37 -14.39 -3.14
C ALA A 198 -7.93 -14.65 -3.58
N ARG A 199 -7.39 -15.87 -3.30
CA ARG A 199 -6.04 -16.26 -3.74
C ARG A 199 -5.92 -16.31 -5.25
N LEU A 200 -6.88 -16.90 -5.93
CA LEU A 200 -6.90 -16.96 -7.39
C LEU A 200 -7.00 -15.55 -8.01
N ASP A 201 -7.83 -14.68 -7.47
CA ASP A 201 -7.96 -13.29 -7.92
C ASP A 201 -6.63 -12.54 -7.79
N ILE A 202 -5.99 -12.61 -6.63
CA ILE A 202 -4.70 -11.95 -6.40
C ILE A 202 -3.61 -12.53 -7.31
N ALA A 203 -3.58 -13.84 -7.50
CA ALA A 203 -2.59 -14.48 -8.38
C ALA A 203 -2.78 -14.07 -9.85
N ARG A 204 -4.03 -13.97 -10.34
CA ARG A 204 -4.33 -13.45 -11.69
C ARG A 204 -3.87 -12.02 -11.88
N ILE A 205 -4.11 -11.17 -10.87
CA ILE A 205 -3.70 -9.75 -10.90
C ILE A 205 -2.17 -9.62 -10.93
N ILE A 206 -1.46 -10.42 -10.13
CA ILE A 206 0.00 -10.41 -10.10
C ILE A 206 0.57 -10.92 -11.42
N ASN A 207 -0.10 -11.88 -12.08
CA ASN A 207 0.31 -12.47 -13.34
C ASN A 207 1.79 -12.88 -13.36
N ALA A 208 2.21 -13.59 -12.31
CA ALA A 208 3.60 -14.04 -12.18
C ALA A 208 3.95 -15.06 -13.27
N PRO A 209 5.19 -15.04 -13.80
CA PRO A 209 5.60 -15.99 -14.84
C PRO A 209 5.77 -17.43 -14.32
N ASP A 210 5.93 -17.60 -13.01
CA ASP A 210 6.14 -18.88 -12.34
C ASP A 210 5.71 -18.85 -10.88
N ALA A 211 5.55 -20.03 -10.28
CA ALA A 211 5.17 -20.17 -8.88
C ALA A 211 6.21 -19.60 -7.88
N PRO A 212 7.53 -19.72 -8.08
CA PRO A 212 8.51 -19.04 -7.23
C PRO A 212 8.37 -17.51 -7.22
N THR A 213 8.10 -16.89 -8.35
CA THR A 213 7.86 -15.45 -8.46
C THR A 213 6.56 -15.06 -7.78
N LEU A 214 5.48 -15.86 -7.92
CA LEU A 214 4.24 -15.65 -7.19
C LEU A 214 4.48 -15.70 -5.66
N ALA A 215 5.19 -16.72 -5.18
CA ALA A 215 5.56 -16.84 -3.77
C ALA A 215 6.36 -15.64 -3.26
N ARG A 216 7.36 -15.20 -4.04
CA ARG A 216 8.18 -14.03 -3.70
C ARG A 216 7.36 -12.74 -3.61
N THR A 217 6.42 -12.56 -4.53
CA THR A 217 5.59 -11.35 -4.60
C THR A 217 4.53 -11.31 -3.50
N THR A 218 3.85 -12.43 -3.24
CA THR A 218 2.77 -12.52 -2.24
C THR A 218 3.27 -12.75 -0.82
N GLY A 219 4.38 -13.46 -0.67
CA GLY A 219 4.84 -14.01 0.59
C GLY A 219 4.19 -15.34 0.97
N TRP A 220 3.41 -15.93 0.08
CA TRP A 220 2.84 -17.27 0.30
C TRP A 220 3.94 -18.33 0.36
N ASN A 221 3.69 -19.42 1.08
CA ASN A 221 4.63 -20.52 1.09
C ASN A 221 4.71 -21.20 -0.29
N LYS A 222 5.81 -21.90 -0.57
CA LYS A 222 6.09 -22.48 -1.89
C LYS A 222 5.02 -23.48 -2.35
N ARG A 223 4.46 -24.29 -1.44
CA ARG A 223 3.41 -25.28 -1.77
C ARG A 223 2.14 -24.60 -2.22
N GLU A 224 1.74 -23.57 -1.49
CA GLU A 224 0.53 -22.80 -1.79
C GLU A 224 0.66 -22.03 -3.09
N ALA A 225 1.77 -21.34 -3.29
CA ALA A 225 2.03 -20.62 -4.54
C ALA A 225 2.03 -21.57 -5.76
N ALA A 226 2.62 -22.77 -5.62
CA ALA A 226 2.61 -23.77 -6.69
C ALA A 226 1.21 -24.30 -6.96
N ARG A 227 0.41 -24.56 -5.92
CA ARG A 227 -0.98 -25.01 -6.05
C ARG A 227 -1.84 -23.96 -6.77
N ILE A 228 -1.78 -22.71 -6.33
CA ILE A 228 -2.56 -21.61 -6.93
C ILE A 228 -2.09 -21.35 -8.36
N PHE A 229 -0.79 -21.34 -8.62
CA PHE A 229 -0.23 -21.14 -9.96
C PHE A 229 -0.71 -22.25 -10.93
N GLY A 230 -0.67 -23.52 -10.48
CA GLY A 230 -1.19 -24.64 -11.26
C GLY A 230 -2.70 -24.58 -11.55
N ALA A 231 -3.48 -23.93 -10.67
CA ALA A 231 -4.91 -23.74 -10.87
C ALA A 231 -5.26 -22.58 -11.84
N LEU A 232 -4.27 -21.79 -12.25
CA LEU A 232 -4.41 -20.71 -13.25
C LEU A 232 -4.02 -21.17 -14.67
N ALA A 233 -3.28 -22.28 -14.80
CA ALA A 233 -2.88 -22.87 -16.07
C ALA A 233 -4.03 -23.64 -16.72
#